data_0df096005c1bc82ca3de7904fbd6fafb
#
_entry.id   0df096005c1bc82ca3de7904fbd6fafb
#
_cell.length_a   1.000
_cell.length_b   1.000
_cell.length_c   1.000
_cell.angle_alpha   90.00
_cell.angle_beta   90.00
_cell.angle_gamma   90.00
#
_symmetry.space_group_name_H-M   'P 1'
#
loop_
_entity.id
_entity.type
_entity.pdbx_description
1 polymer ?
#
loop_
_entity_poly.entity_id
_entity_poly.type
_entity_poly.pdbx_seq_one_letter_code
_entity_poly.pdbx_strand_id
1 'polypeptide(L)'
;MAERLTIIDFVEKYVAKYSKNPFLWEKNLDTNKWEPTTYEETLAKAKRIAAGLMALGVQKGEKISYLSEGRDMWVIGELGVLYAGAVNVPLSIKLGETNDLVFRVKHSDSKYVITSKFQLAKIRAVLPECPMVEKVILFDRIDDMRENEIYIGDIIEMGDKFLAENEEMFIQRYRSIGPDDYANISYTSGTTADPKGILLTHRNYTANVEQAHSVIGVEPEDRMLIILPLDHCFAHVAGFYTMMSYGASLGMVPSGKSGKEALRNISPSIQELKPSVMLSVPTLAKSFKKNIETTIAKKGPTIEKLYNFALRNAIAYNKEGYNKGTEFVDIFRKPLMLLFDKLIFKAVRQGLGGNMKFFVGGGALLDIDLQRYYYAIGIPMYQGYGLSEATPIISANSPARHIFGSSGKIVQPMEIKILDADGIEQPFGSKGEICIKGENVMAGYWKNPKSTADTIVDGWLHTGDMGYMRDEEMLYVVGRFKSLLIAADGEKYSPEGIEENLVESSKYIDGALLHNSQDPYTIALITPNKEALKAYAKELGLDPASDEAKVKMLELLQDEVNMYRKGGRNFGAFPERWLPAAVCVLPEPWTEQNHFLNSSMKVVRGRVEEAYKANMEYAYTPEGKNIVNDMNLASL
;
A
#
# COMPACT_ATOMS: atom_id res chain seq x y z
N MET A 1 24.20 -25.78 0.07
CA MET A 1 23.61 -24.46 -0.20
C MET A 1 24.45 -23.44 0.56
N ALA A 2 24.79 -22.30 -0.04
CA ALA A 2 25.43 -21.22 0.70
C ALA A 2 24.49 -20.78 1.84
N GLU A 3 25.07 -20.47 3.00
CA GLU A 3 24.30 -19.98 4.13
C GLU A 3 23.58 -18.66 3.74
N ARG A 4 22.28 -18.55 4.07
CA ARG A 4 21.50 -17.36 3.76
C ARG A 4 22.02 -16.18 4.58
N LEU A 5 22.23 -15.03 3.93
CA LEU A 5 22.64 -13.80 4.61
C LEU A 5 21.55 -13.33 5.59
N THR A 6 21.98 -12.80 6.72
CA THR A 6 21.12 -11.98 7.59
C THR A 6 20.94 -10.59 6.98
N ILE A 7 19.99 -9.80 7.50
CA ILE A 7 19.88 -8.37 7.13
C ILE A 7 21.18 -7.64 7.49
N ILE A 8 21.87 -8.04 8.56
CA ILE A 8 23.14 -7.45 8.98
C ILE A 8 24.22 -7.66 7.91
N ASP A 9 24.42 -8.91 7.47
CA ASP A 9 25.38 -9.24 6.42
C ASP A 9 25.05 -8.55 5.09
N PHE A 10 23.75 -8.48 4.78
CA PHE A 10 23.22 -7.77 3.62
C PHE A 10 23.58 -6.28 3.65
N VAL A 11 23.33 -5.60 4.77
CA VAL A 11 23.66 -4.18 4.94
C VAL A 11 25.16 -3.96 4.85
N GLU A 12 25.99 -4.76 5.56
CA GLU A 12 27.44 -4.65 5.49
C GLU A 12 27.98 -4.84 4.07
N LYS A 13 27.44 -5.84 3.33
CA LYS A 13 27.80 -6.10 1.93
C LYS A 13 27.57 -4.88 1.03
N TYR A 14 26.38 -4.27 1.12
CA TYR A 14 26.02 -3.17 0.23
C TYR A 14 26.62 -1.83 0.66
N VAL A 15 26.80 -1.61 1.97
CA VAL A 15 27.56 -0.46 2.46
C VAL A 15 29.02 -0.55 2.02
N ALA A 16 29.66 -1.71 2.09
CA ALA A 16 31.03 -1.87 1.60
C ALA A 16 31.14 -1.58 0.09
N LYS A 17 30.12 -1.94 -0.70
CA LYS A 17 30.10 -1.73 -2.16
C LYS A 17 29.83 -0.27 -2.54
N TYR A 18 28.96 0.43 -1.79
CA TYR A 18 28.44 1.74 -2.14
C TYR A 18 28.71 2.81 -1.08
N SER A 19 29.74 2.66 -0.26
CA SER A 19 29.99 3.43 0.97
C SER A 19 29.79 4.93 0.82
N LYS A 20 30.29 5.54 -0.24
CA LYS A 20 30.26 6.98 -0.50
C LYS A 20 29.02 7.46 -1.26
N ASN A 21 28.16 6.54 -1.73
CA ASN A 21 26.94 6.95 -2.40
C ASN A 21 25.99 7.62 -1.41
N PRO A 22 25.21 8.62 -1.83
CA PRO A 22 24.06 9.09 -1.07
C PRO A 22 23.08 7.95 -0.86
N PHE A 23 22.62 7.73 0.37
CA PHE A 23 21.59 6.75 0.65
C PHE A 23 20.28 7.38 1.08
N LEU A 24 20.30 8.22 2.10
CA LEU A 24 19.10 8.87 2.62
C LEU A 24 19.14 10.36 2.30
N TRP A 25 18.03 10.90 1.87
CA TRP A 25 17.83 12.31 1.64
C TRP A 25 16.74 12.83 2.56
N GLU A 26 17.08 13.74 3.44
CA GLU A 26 16.12 14.43 4.29
C GLU A 26 16.11 15.93 3.96
N LYS A 27 14.92 16.53 4.01
CA LYS A 27 14.80 17.97 3.79
C LYS A 27 15.06 18.71 5.10
N ASN A 28 16.14 19.45 5.16
CA ASN A 28 16.42 20.36 6.24
C ASN A 28 15.42 21.54 6.17
N LEU A 29 14.56 21.65 7.19
CA LEU A 29 13.45 22.61 7.19
C LEU A 29 13.95 24.05 7.44
N ASP A 30 15.11 24.24 8.05
CA ASP A 30 15.68 25.56 8.31
C ASP A 30 16.34 26.15 7.05
N THR A 31 17.07 25.33 6.31
CA THR A 31 17.74 25.72 5.06
C THR A 31 16.88 25.51 3.83
N ASN A 32 15.78 24.78 3.94
CA ASN A 32 14.89 24.34 2.84
C ASN A 32 15.63 23.55 1.74
N LYS A 33 16.70 22.84 2.09
CA LYS A 33 17.52 22.04 1.16
C LYS A 33 17.43 20.56 1.50
N TRP A 34 17.54 19.72 0.48
CA TRP A 34 17.70 18.28 0.64
C TRP A 34 19.17 17.97 0.93
N GLU A 35 19.43 17.30 2.03
CA GLU A 35 20.75 16.93 2.52
C GLU A 35 20.90 15.41 2.50
N PRO A 36 21.97 14.85 1.89
CA PRO A 36 22.17 13.41 1.84
C PRO A 36 22.95 12.93 3.06
N THR A 37 22.61 11.71 3.50
CA THR A 37 23.43 10.85 4.37
C THR A 37 23.93 9.68 3.53
N THR A 38 25.23 9.39 3.54
CA THR A 38 25.82 8.29 2.77
C THR A 38 25.52 6.93 3.37
N TYR A 39 25.81 5.87 2.62
CA TYR A 39 25.68 4.47 3.09
C TYR A 39 26.53 4.23 4.34
N GLU A 40 27.81 4.67 4.33
CA GLU A 40 28.72 4.48 5.48
C GLU A 40 28.29 5.28 6.71
N GLU A 41 27.84 6.53 6.53
CA GLU A 41 27.34 7.38 7.63
C GLU A 41 26.06 6.78 8.24
N THR A 42 25.17 6.26 7.40
CA THR A 42 23.97 5.54 7.84
C THR A 42 24.32 4.36 8.72
N LEU A 43 25.24 3.49 8.27
CA LEU A 43 25.67 2.32 9.03
C LEU A 43 26.39 2.71 10.33
N ALA A 44 27.30 3.70 10.26
CA ALA A 44 28.01 4.16 11.44
C ALA A 44 27.05 4.66 12.52
N LYS A 45 26.05 5.45 12.14
CA LYS A 45 25.02 5.96 13.06
C LYS A 45 24.14 4.85 13.60
N ALA A 46 23.75 3.88 12.76
CA ALA A 46 22.97 2.70 13.18
C ALA A 46 23.73 1.85 14.22
N LYS A 47 25.02 1.59 14.01
CA LYS A 47 25.86 0.84 14.98
C LYS A 47 25.98 1.57 16.33
N ARG A 48 26.07 2.90 16.34
CA ARG A 48 26.08 3.71 17.56
C ARG A 48 24.74 3.60 18.31
N ILE A 49 23.61 3.65 17.60
CA ILE A 49 22.28 3.44 18.18
C ILE A 49 22.18 2.02 18.75
N ALA A 50 22.62 1.00 18.02
CA ALA A 50 22.59 -0.38 18.48
C ALA A 50 23.40 -0.57 19.78
N ALA A 51 24.61 -0.03 19.84
CA ALA A 51 25.45 -0.06 21.03
C ALA A 51 24.79 0.68 22.19
N GLY A 52 24.14 1.81 21.94
CA GLY A 52 23.38 2.55 22.94
C GLY A 52 22.16 1.79 23.46
N LEU A 53 21.44 1.07 22.58
CA LEU A 53 20.35 0.17 22.98
C LEU A 53 20.88 -0.98 23.85
N MET A 54 22.05 -1.55 23.54
CA MET A 54 22.69 -2.57 24.40
C MET A 54 23.11 -1.98 25.74
N ALA A 55 23.64 -0.75 25.78
CA ALA A 55 23.97 -0.04 27.02
C ALA A 55 22.73 0.27 27.86
N LEU A 56 21.57 0.52 27.23
CA LEU A 56 20.29 0.70 27.87
C LEU A 56 19.73 -0.62 28.45
N GLY A 57 20.29 -1.77 28.06
CA GLY A 57 19.90 -3.10 28.57
C GLY A 57 19.14 -3.96 27.58
N VAL A 58 18.92 -3.51 26.35
CA VAL A 58 18.20 -4.29 25.32
C VAL A 58 18.88 -5.61 25.06
N GLN A 59 18.11 -6.71 25.15
CA GLN A 59 18.58 -8.07 24.93
C GLN A 59 18.21 -8.56 23.52
N LYS A 60 18.97 -9.57 23.02
CA LYS A 60 18.64 -10.25 21.76
C LYS A 60 17.22 -10.83 21.82
N GLY A 61 16.44 -10.61 20.77
CA GLY A 61 15.07 -11.08 20.63
C GLY A 61 14.01 -10.24 21.35
N GLU A 62 14.40 -9.20 22.09
CA GLU A 62 13.42 -8.25 22.65
C GLU A 62 12.76 -7.43 21.54
N LYS A 63 11.51 -7.05 21.76
CA LYS A 63 10.68 -6.34 20.78
C LYS A 63 10.67 -4.86 21.11
N ILE A 64 10.82 -4.05 20.06
CA ILE A 64 10.79 -2.60 20.14
C ILE A 64 9.68 -2.11 19.21
N SER A 65 8.62 -1.55 19.80
CA SER A 65 7.56 -0.90 19.02
C SER A 65 8.05 0.38 18.39
N TYR A 66 7.63 0.63 17.16
CA TYR A 66 8.16 1.71 16.34
C TYR A 66 7.02 2.54 15.76
N LEU A 67 6.74 3.73 16.32
CA LEU A 67 5.64 4.60 15.91
C LEU A 67 6.16 5.95 15.49
N SER A 68 6.45 6.10 14.20
CA SER A 68 6.95 7.36 13.63
C SER A 68 6.61 7.49 12.15
N GLU A 69 6.55 8.72 11.69
CA GLU A 69 6.51 9.07 10.28
C GLU A 69 7.81 8.63 9.58
N GLY A 70 7.72 8.47 8.24
CA GLY A 70 8.90 8.19 7.41
C GLY A 70 9.90 9.37 7.48
N ARG A 71 11.13 9.07 7.88
CA ARG A 71 12.26 9.99 7.99
C ARG A 71 13.57 9.20 7.91
N ASP A 72 14.70 9.87 7.75
CA ASP A 72 16.03 9.22 7.73
C ASP A 72 16.27 8.41 9.01
N MET A 73 15.95 9.00 10.17
CA MET A 73 16.07 8.36 11.47
C MET A 73 15.16 7.14 11.65
N TRP A 74 14.11 7.00 10.84
CA TRP A 74 13.30 5.77 10.81
C TRP A 74 14.15 4.59 10.32
N VAL A 75 14.84 4.78 9.18
CA VAL A 75 15.72 3.76 8.57
C VAL A 75 16.94 3.50 9.45
N ILE A 76 17.61 4.53 9.92
CA ILE A 76 18.83 4.42 10.75
C ILE A 76 18.50 3.74 12.08
N GLY A 77 17.39 4.12 12.71
CA GLY A 77 16.96 3.56 13.99
C GLY A 77 16.56 2.11 13.89
N GLU A 78 15.84 1.71 12.82
CA GLU A 78 15.53 0.30 12.58
C GLU A 78 16.80 -0.53 12.41
N LEU A 79 17.75 -0.07 11.59
CA LEU A 79 19.05 -0.77 11.49
C LEU A 79 19.72 -0.87 12.85
N GLY A 80 19.64 0.17 13.68
CA GLY A 80 20.13 0.15 15.06
C GLY A 80 19.44 -0.94 15.91
N VAL A 81 18.13 -1.07 15.82
CA VAL A 81 17.35 -2.13 16.50
C VAL A 81 17.83 -3.51 16.05
N LEU A 82 17.98 -3.74 14.74
CA LEU A 82 18.42 -5.03 14.20
C LEU A 82 19.86 -5.36 14.58
N TYR A 83 20.80 -4.39 14.56
CA TYR A 83 22.19 -4.61 15.00
C TYR A 83 22.30 -4.89 16.51
N ALA A 84 21.37 -4.39 17.32
CA ALA A 84 21.27 -4.76 18.74
C ALA A 84 20.73 -6.20 18.94
N GLY A 85 20.28 -6.85 17.86
CA GLY A 85 19.65 -8.17 17.88
C GLY A 85 18.19 -8.14 18.35
N ALA A 86 17.57 -6.97 18.40
CA ALA A 86 16.17 -6.81 18.76
C ALA A 86 15.25 -6.95 17.54
N VAL A 87 13.96 -7.13 17.79
CA VAL A 87 12.92 -7.29 16.77
C VAL A 87 12.17 -5.98 16.62
N ASN A 88 12.12 -5.47 15.40
CA ASN A 88 11.34 -4.28 15.05
C ASN A 88 9.84 -4.58 15.01
N VAL A 89 9.01 -3.74 15.62
CA VAL A 89 7.54 -3.84 15.58
C VAL A 89 6.98 -2.52 15.04
N PRO A 90 6.98 -2.34 13.71
CA PRO A 90 6.50 -1.10 13.10
C PRO A 90 4.99 -0.97 13.27
N LEU A 91 4.56 0.21 13.71
CA LEU A 91 3.18 0.56 13.97
C LEU A 91 2.75 1.73 13.10
N SER A 92 1.54 1.66 12.57
CA SER A 92 1.01 2.74 11.75
C SER A 92 0.72 3.99 12.57
N ILE A 93 1.19 5.13 12.08
CA ILE A 93 0.88 6.44 12.67
C ILE A 93 -0.61 6.81 12.59
N LYS A 94 -1.39 6.08 11.80
CA LYS A 94 -2.83 6.24 11.70
C LYS A 94 -3.59 5.61 12.87
N LEU A 95 -2.94 4.72 13.62
CA LEU A 95 -3.54 4.17 14.84
C LEU A 95 -3.85 5.29 15.82
N GLY A 96 -5.09 5.31 16.32
CA GLY A 96 -5.51 6.24 17.36
C GLY A 96 -5.03 5.81 18.76
N GLU A 97 -5.36 6.64 19.76
CA GLU A 97 -5.17 6.35 21.19
C GLU A 97 -6.21 5.33 21.67
N THR A 98 -6.28 4.19 21.00
CA THR A 98 -7.36 3.22 21.13
C THR A 98 -6.82 1.87 21.57
N ASN A 99 -7.73 0.96 21.88
CA ASN A 99 -7.43 -0.45 22.18
C ASN A 99 -6.54 -1.10 21.10
N ASP A 100 -6.59 -0.63 19.86
CA ASP A 100 -5.78 -1.14 18.75
C ASP A 100 -4.28 -0.89 18.94
N LEU A 101 -3.89 0.29 19.40
CA LEU A 101 -2.48 0.60 19.71
C LEU A 101 -2.03 -0.13 20.96
N VAL A 102 -2.86 -0.11 22.03
CA VAL A 102 -2.63 -0.87 23.28
C VAL A 102 -2.45 -2.35 22.98
N PHE A 103 -3.35 -2.93 22.17
CA PHE A 103 -3.27 -4.34 21.78
C PHE A 103 -1.92 -4.67 21.14
N ARG A 104 -1.47 -3.89 20.15
CA ARG A 104 -0.22 -4.21 19.43
C ARG A 104 1.01 -4.12 20.30
N VAL A 105 1.09 -3.10 21.18
CA VAL A 105 2.21 -2.96 22.12
C VAL A 105 2.23 -4.10 23.12
N LYS A 106 1.07 -4.47 23.69
CA LYS A 106 0.96 -5.61 24.62
C LYS A 106 1.20 -6.95 23.93
N HIS A 107 0.55 -7.19 22.82
CA HIS A 107 0.62 -8.46 22.09
C HIS A 107 2.02 -8.77 21.57
N SER A 108 2.76 -7.74 21.15
CA SER A 108 4.15 -7.88 20.71
C SER A 108 5.13 -8.10 21.87
N ASP A 109 4.74 -7.92 23.11
CA ASP A 109 5.62 -7.90 24.30
C ASP A 109 6.71 -6.82 24.19
N SER A 110 6.39 -5.66 23.60
CA SER A 110 7.37 -4.59 23.43
C SER A 110 7.76 -3.97 24.76
N LYS A 111 9.04 -4.02 25.12
CA LYS A 111 9.60 -3.37 26.31
C LYS A 111 10.04 -1.94 26.06
N TYR A 112 10.29 -1.61 24.82
CA TYR A 112 10.74 -0.28 24.39
C TYR A 112 9.84 0.22 23.28
N VAL A 113 9.68 1.55 23.22
CA VAL A 113 8.95 2.23 22.13
C VAL A 113 9.83 3.31 21.55
N ILE A 114 10.08 3.29 20.25
CA ILE A 114 10.73 4.39 19.52
C ILE A 114 9.63 5.21 18.85
N THR A 115 9.65 6.54 19.04
CA THR A 115 8.59 7.40 18.52
C THR A 115 9.08 8.81 18.16
N SER A 116 8.32 9.50 17.31
CA SER A 116 8.51 10.93 17.03
C SER A 116 7.77 11.81 18.03
N LYS A 117 8.16 13.08 18.11
CA LYS A 117 7.42 14.07 18.92
C LYS A 117 5.94 14.20 18.51
N PHE A 118 5.62 13.97 17.23
CA PHE A 118 4.25 14.08 16.71
C PHE A 118 3.35 12.93 17.16
N GLN A 119 3.93 11.77 17.47
CA GLN A 119 3.19 10.59 17.93
C GLN A 119 3.28 10.37 19.45
N LEU A 120 4.11 11.15 20.15
CA LEU A 120 4.37 10.98 21.57
C LEU A 120 3.11 11.07 22.44
N ALA A 121 2.18 11.96 22.11
CA ALA A 121 0.92 12.09 22.85
C ALA A 121 0.14 10.77 22.87
N LYS A 122 0.09 10.06 21.73
CA LYS A 122 -0.56 8.74 21.64
C LYS A 122 0.14 7.71 22.51
N ILE A 123 1.47 7.68 22.49
CA ILE A 123 2.23 6.76 23.34
C ILE A 123 2.00 7.07 24.81
N ARG A 124 2.10 8.33 25.22
CA ARG A 124 1.83 8.75 26.60
C ARG A 124 0.42 8.37 27.09
N ALA A 125 -0.58 8.40 26.20
CA ALA A 125 -1.96 8.04 26.50
C ALA A 125 -2.13 6.54 26.75
N VAL A 126 -1.43 5.68 26.00
CA VAL A 126 -1.59 4.21 26.10
C VAL A 126 -0.63 3.55 27.10
N LEU A 127 0.45 4.23 27.52
CA LEU A 127 1.42 3.70 28.48
C LEU A 127 0.81 3.17 29.80
N PRO A 128 -0.20 3.82 30.41
CA PRO A 128 -0.82 3.29 31.64
C PRO A 128 -1.36 1.87 31.49
N GLU A 129 -1.77 1.51 30.29
CA GLU A 129 -2.23 0.16 29.97
C GLU A 129 -1.12 -0.79 29.51
N CYS A 130 0.10 -0.29 29.29
CA CYS A 130 1.26 -1.05 28.80
C CYS A 130 2.41 -1.04 29.83
N PRO A 131 2.23 -1.60 31.04
CA PRO A 131 3.21 -1.53 32.13
C PRO A 131 4.53 -2.27 31.84
N MET A 132 4.58 -3.10 30.76
CA MET A 132 5.80 -3.77 30.33
C MET A 132 6.76 -2.84 29.59
N VAL A 133 6.31 -1.64 29.16
CA VAL A 133 7.16 -0.68 28.47
C VAL A 133 8.06 0.03 29.48
N GLU A 134 9.35 -0.25 29.39
CA GLU A 134 10.37 0.27 30.32
C GLU A 134 10.83 1.67 29.94
N LYS A 135 11.04 1.93 28.63
CA LYS A 135 11.50 3.23 28.12
C LYS A 135 10.84 3.60 26.78
N VAL A 136 10.63 4.90 26.60
CA VAL A 136 10.22 5.53 25.34
C VAL A 136 11.39 6.33 24.77
N ILE A 137 11.83 5.99 23.59
CA ILE A 137 12.97 6.59 22.90
C ILE A 137 12.42 7.58 21.87
N LEU A 138 12.84 8.84 21.97
CA LEU A 138 12.35 9.94 21.15
C LEU A 138 13.35 10.31 20.07
N PHE A 139 12.92 10.37 18.82
CA PHE A 139 13.75 10.92 17.74
C PHE A 139 14.01 12.40 17.87
N ASP A 140 13.13 13.11 18.53
CA ASP A 140 13.18 14.56 18.66
C ASP A 140 13.40 14.95 20.12
N ARG A 141 14.28 15.93 20.38
CA ARG A 141 14.42 16.52 21.70
C ARG A 141 13.21 17.41 21.99
N ILE A 142 12.67 17.29 23.20
CA ILE A 142 11.56 18.10 23.70
C ILE A 142 11.88 18.62 25.11
N ASP A 143 11.20 19.69 25.54
CA ASP A 143 11.49 20.31 26.85
C ASP A 143 10.83 19.58 28.02
N ASP A 144 9.71 18.87 27.80
CA ASP A 144 8.88 18.23 28.81
C ASP A 144 9.09 16.70 28.89
N MET A 145 10.32 16.22 28.72
CA MET A 145 10.65 14.80 28.82
C MET A 145 10.33 14.22 30.20
N ARG A 146 9.71 13.05 30.22
CA ARG A 146 9.39 12.30 31.45
C ARG A 146 10.54 11.37 31.83
N GLU A 147 10.55 10.88 33.08
CA GLU A 147 11.60 9.99 33.61
C GLU A 147 11.82 8.72 32.77
N ASN A 148 10.74 8.17 32.21
CA ASN A 148 10.81 6.98 31.35
C ASN A 148 11.05 7.30 29.86
N GLU A 149 11.31 8.55 29.50
CA GLU A 149 11.59 9.02 28.15
C GLU A 149 13.08 9.36 28.00
N ILE A 150 13.65 9.03 26.85
CA ILE A 150 15.06 9.31 26.51
C ILE A 150 15.18 9.78 25.07
N TYR A 151 16.02 10.77 24.83
CA TYR A 151 16.29 11.27 23.48
C TYR A 151 17.25 10.34 22.73
N ILE A 152 17.02 10.08 21.45
CA ILE A 152 17.86 9.21 20.62
C ILE A 152 19.33 9.69 20.54
N GLY A 153 19.57 10.99 20.66
CA GLY A 153 20.93 11.53 20.74
C GLY A 153 21.67 11.09 21.99
N ASP A 154 20.97 10.97 23.14
CA ASP A 154 21.55 10.47 24.37
C ASP A 154 21.85 8.96 24.26
N ILE A 155 21.00 8.20 23.54
CA ILE A 155 21.28 6.79 23.19
C ILE A 155 22.54 6.67 22.33
N ILE A 156 22.74 7.57 21.35
CA ILE A 156 23.94 7.61 20.51
C ILE A 156 25.19 7.88 21.36
N GLU A 157 25.13 8.84 22.30
CA GLU A 157 26.25 9.12 23.22
C GLU A 157 26.55 7.93 24.17
N MET A 158 25.50 7.24 24.65
CA MET A 158 25.67 5.98 25.39
C MET A 158 26.36 4.93 24.53
N GLY A 159 25.98 4.84 23.25
CA GLY A 159 26.57 3.93 22.28
C GLY A 159 28.05 4.20 22.03
N ASP A 160 28.45 5.47 21.92
CA ASP A 160 29.86 5.85 21.76
C ASP A 160 30.72 5.39 22.97
N LYS A 161 30.21 5.58 24.18
CA LYS A 161 30.86 5.10 25.41
C LYS A 161 30.93 3.59 25.46
N PHE A 162 29.81 2.92 25.14
CA PHE A 162 29.74 1.47 25.13
C PHE A 162 30.72 0.84 24.15
N LEU A 163 30.82 1.38 22.94
CA LEU A 163 31.76 0.91 21.90
C LEU A 163 33.21 1.09 22.34
N ALA A 164 33.54 2.20 22.99
CA ALA A 164 34.88 2.46 23.49
C ALA A 164 35.34 1.45 24.54
N GLU A 165 34.43 0.89 25.32
CA GLU A 165 34.73 -0.03 26.44
C GLU A 165 34.40 -1.50 26.14
N ASN A 166 33.45 -1.76 25.20
CA ASN A 166 32.83 -3.07 25.01
C ASN A 166 32.69 -3.44 23.52
N GLU A 167 33.58 -3.01 22.63
CA GLU A 167 33.48 -3.21 21.19
C GLU A 167 33.35 -4.70 20.84
N GLU A 168 34.13 -5.57 21.49
CA GLU A 168 34.07 -7.02 21.25
C GLU A 168 32.68 -7.62 21.60
N MET A 169 32.08 -7.19 22.70
CA MET A 169 30.74 -7.59 23.10
C MET A 169 29.69 -7.15 22.06
N PHE A 170 29.81 -5.95 21.53
CA PHE A 170 28.96 -5.45 20.45
C PHE A 170 29.08 -6.31 19.18
N ILE A 171 30.32 -6.61 18.77
CA ILE A 171 30.59 -7.47 17.61
C ILE A 171 30.01 -8.86 17.81
N GLN A 172 30.24 -9.47 18.96
CA GLN A 172 29.67 -10.79 19.30
C GLN A 172 28.14 -10.78 19.25
N ARG A 173 27.48 -9.71 19.71
CA ARG A 173 26.03 -9.57 19.69
C ARG A 173 25.49 -9.64 18.26
N TYR A 174 25.89 -8.75 17.37
CA TYR A 174 25.31 -8.72 16.03
C TYR A 174 25.78 -9.90 15.16
N ARG A 175 26.96 -10.48 15.42
CA ARG A 175 27.42 -11.73 14.76
C ARG A 175 26.69 -12.98 15.28
N SER A 176 26.05 -12.92 16.42
CA SER A 176 25.23 -14.03 16.92
C SER A 176 23.85 -14.12 16.28
N ILE A 177 23.49 -13.15 15.44
CA ILE A 177 22.20 -13.11 14.74
C ILE A 177 22.24 -14.08 13.57
N GLY A 178 21.30 -15.03 13.55
CA GLY A 178 21.13 -16.00 12.48
C GLY A 178 20.05 -15.60 11.46
N PRO A 179 20.02 -16.21 10.29
CA PRO A 179 19.03 -15.90 9.25
C PRO A 179 17.59 -16.21 9.69
N ASP A 180 17.40 -17.15 10.61
CA ASP A 180 16.09 -17.55 11.11
C ASP A 180 15.65 -16.80 12.40
N ASP A 181 16.49 -15.90 12.92
CA ASP A 181 16.08 -14.98 13.97
C ASP A 181 15.00 -14.02 13.46
N TYR A 182 14.08 -13.65 14.34
CA TYR A 182 13.03 -12.69 13.98
C TYR A 182 13.61 -11.29 13.80
N ALA A 183 13.30 -10.67 12.68
CA ALA A 183 13.68 -9.28 12.37
C ALA A 183 12.52 -8.31 12.62
N ASN A 184 11.28 -8.78 12.35
CA ASN A 184 10.12 -7.89 12.33
C ASN A 184 8.84 -8.61 12.73
N ILE A 185 7.92 -7.88 13.39
CA ILE A 185 6.52 -8.28 13.58
C ILE A 185 5.64 -7.23 12.93
N SER A 186 5.17 -7.50 11.72
CA SER A 186 4.23 -6.63 11.01
C SER A 186 2.79 -6.97 11.37
N TYR A 187 2.01 -5.97 11.78
CA TYR A 187 0.59 -6.16 12.06
C TYR A 187 -0.25 -5.83 10.85
N THR A 188 -1.04 -6.80 10.40
CA THR A 188 -2.10 -6.55 9.42
C THR A 188 -3.45 -6.48 10.11
N SER A 189 -4.28 -5.58 9.61
CA SER A 189 -5.70 -5.59 9.93
C SER A 189 -6.33 -6.77 9.18
N GLY A 190 -6.40 -7.92 9.84
CA GLY A 190 -7.15 -9.05 9.30
C GLY A 190 -8.62 -8.71 9.03
N THR A 191 -9.30 -9.52 8.24
CA THR A 191 -10.77 -9.50 8.11
C THR A 191 -11.48 -9.94 9.40
N THR A 192 -10.73 -10.36 10.43
CA THR A 192 -11.17 -10.76 11.78
C THR A 192 -10.97 -9.62 12.78
N ALA A 193 -11.67 -9.68 13.92
CA ALA A 193 -11.71 -8.61 14.93
C ALA A 193 -10.33 -8.19 15.46
N ASP A 194 -9.37 -9.12 15.60
CA ASP A 194 -8.04 -8.84 16.15
C ASP A 194 -6.94 -8.86 15.07
N PRO A 195 -6.04 -7.86 15.08
CA PRO A 195 -4.90 -7.81 14.16
C PRO A 195 -3.94 -8.98 14.38
N LYS A 196 -3.43 -9.58 13.29
CA LYS A 196 -2.43 -10.64 13.36
C LYS A 196 -1.02 -10.06 13.25
N GLY A 197 -0.11 -10.47 14.13
CA GLY A 197 1.31 -10.14 14.04
C GLY A 197 2.03 -11.14 13.15
N ILE A 198 2.49 -10.72 11.99
CA ILE A 198 3.24 -11.54 11.03
C ILE A 198 4.70 -11.57 11.44
N LEU A 199 5.24 -12.75 11.71
CA LEU A 199 6.64 -12.97 12.05
C LEU A 199 7.50 -13.06 10.79
N LEU A 200 8.39 -12.09 10.60
CA LEU A 200 9.35 -12.06 9.51
C LEU A 200 10.77 -12.22 10.05
N THR A 201 11.52 -13.14 9.46
CA THR A 201 12.91 -13.41 9.80
C THR A 201 13.89 -12.61 8.93
N HIS A 202 15.15 -12.56 9.33
CA HIS A 202 16.22 -12.01 8.47
C HIS A 202 16.27 -12.71 7.11
N ARG A 203 16.08 -14.04 7.08
CA ARG A 203 15.97 -14.85 5.86
C ARG A 203 14.87 -14.35 4.92
N ASN A 204 13.67 -14.11 5.45
CA ASN A 204 12.54 -13.68 4.64
C ASN A 204 12.85 -12.38 3.89
N TYR A 205 13.44 -11.39 4.57
CA TYR A 205 13.82 -10.11 3.99
C TYR A 205 14.88 -10.26 2.89
N THR A 206 15.99 -10.92 3.20
CA THR A 206 17.09 -11.05 2.24
C THR A 206 16.71 -11.89 1.03
N ALA A 207 15.89 -12.93 1.22
CA ALA A 207 15.35 -13.73 0.13
C ALA A 207 14.43 -12.91 -0.78
N ASN A 208 13.53 -12.11 -0.20
CA ASN A 208 12.60 -11.35 -1.03
C ASN A 208 13.28 -10.20 -1.78
N VAL A 209 14.29 -9.56 -1.21
CA VAL A 209 15.11 -8.58 -1.95
C VAL A 209 15.86 -9.25 -3.12
N GLU A 210 16.44 -10.43 -2.91
CA GLU A 210 17.07 -11.21 -3.98
C GLU A 210 16.07 -11.56 -5.08
N GLN A 211 14.88 -12.01 -4.70
CA GLN A 211 13.78 -12.31 -5.62
C GLN A 211 13.34 -11.07 -6.40
N ALA A 212 13.28 -9.89 -5.77
CA ALA A 212 12.93 -8.64 -6.43
C ALA A 212 13.85 -8.29 -7.60
N HIS A 213 15.14 -8.66 -7.53
CA HIS A 213 16.09 -8.47 -8.62
C HIS A 213 15.69 -9.20 -9.91
N SER A 214 14.86 -10.24 -9.84
CA SER A 214 14.37 -10.97 -11.02
C SER A 214 13.31 -10.20 -11.83
N VAL A 215 12.73 -9.15 -11.26
CA VAL A 215 11.62 -8.40 -11.86
C VAL A 215 11.86 -6.88 -11.92
N ILE A 216 12.60 -6.31 -10.98
CA ILE A 216 12.85 -4.86 -10.89
C ILE A 216 14.33 -4.59 -11.13
N GLY A 217 14.65 -3.73 -12.10
CA GLY A 217 15.98 -3.20 -12.34
C GLY A 217 16.07 -1.73 -11.95
N VAL A 218 17.03 -1.39 -11.09
CA VAL A 218 17.31 -0.03 -10.61
C VAL A 218 18.82 0.18 -10.69
N GLU A 219 19.26 1.39 -10.99
CA GLU A 219 20.68 1.75 -11.06
C GLU A 219 21.13 2.50 -9.79
N PRO A 220 22.42 2.54 -9.47
CA PRO A 220 22.93 3.26 -8.29
C PRO A 220 22.59 4.75 -8.27
N GLU A 221 22.41 5.37 -9.43
CA GLU A 221 22.04 6.78 -9.60
C GLU A 221 20.55 7.03 -9.38
N ASP A 222 19.76 5.96 -9.31
CA ASP A 222 18.32 6.09 -9.10
C ASP A 222 18.00 6.58 -7.70
N ARG A 223 16.90 7.30 -7.62
CA ARG A 223 16.39 7.87 -6.38
C ARG A 223 14.91 7.61 -6.27
N MET A 224 14.50 7.10 -5.12
CA MET A 224 13.09 6.90 -4.79
C MET A 224 12.63 7.96 -3.78
N LEU A 225 11.47 8.57 -4.02
CA LEU A 225 10.77 9.33 -2.99
C LEU A 225 9.78 8.41 -2.30
N ILE A 226 9.97 8.19 -1.01
CA ILE A 226 9.09 7.39 -0.17
C ILE A 226 7.88 8.24 0.23
N ILE A 227 6.71 7.85 -0.28
CA ILE A 227 5.40 8.46 0.00
C ILE A 227 4.46 7.50 0.71
N LEU A 228 4.77 6.21 0.67
CA LEU A 228 4.03 5.18 1.38
C LEU A 228 4.61 4.96 2.78
N PRO A 229 3.79 4.56 3.75
CA PRO A 229 4.27 4.30 5.11
C PRO A 229 5.32 3.19 5.17
N LEU A 230 6.42 3.41 5.88
CA LEU A 230 7.50 2.43 6.08
C LEU A 230 7.12 1.28 7.03
N ASP A 231 6.06 1.43 7.82
CA ASP A 231 5.47 0.36 8.62
C ASP A 231 4.81 -0.74 7.76
N HIS A 232 4.56 -0.47 6.48
CA HIS A 232 4.07 -1.46 5.53
C HIS A 232 5.21 -2.15 4.77
N CYS A 233 5.18 -3.50 4.70
CA CYS A 233 6.17 -4.32 4.01
C CYS A 233 6.44 -3.86 2.56
N PHE A 234 5.48 -3.29 1.85
CA PHE A 234 5.67 -2.81 0.48
C PHE A 234 6.70 -1.68 0.40
N ALA A 235 6.53 -0.60 1.16
CA ALA A 235 7.52 0.49 1.19
C ALA A 235 8.82 0.03 1.88
N HIS A 236 8.71 -0.83 2.86
CA HIS A 236 9.83 -1.32 3.65
C HIS A 236 10.78 -2.20 2.82
N VAL A 237 10.26 -3.22 2.13
CA VAL A 237 11.12 -4.14 1.36
C VAL A 237 11.34 -3.65 -0.07
N ALA A 238 10.27 -3.36 -0.84
CA ALA A 238 10.42 -2.91 -2.23
C ALA A 238 10.99 -1.48 -2.34
N GLY A 239 10.75 -0.64 -1.32
CA GLY A 239 11.35 0.69 -1.22
C GLY A 239 12.74 0.62 -0.59
N PHE A 240 12.82 0.44 0.72
CA PHE A 240 14.06 0.62 1.47
C PHE A 240 15.11 -0.45 1.12
N TYR A 241 14.88 -1.73 1.43
CA TYR A 241 15.93 -2.77 1.26
C TYR A 241 16.28 -3.04 -0.20
N THR A 242 15.30 -3.02 -1.11
CA THR A 242 15.58 -3.22 -2.55
C THR A 242 16.42 -2.09 -3.11
N MET A 243 16.09 -0.82 -2.83
CA MET A 243 16.91 0.31 -3.28
C MET A 243 18.33 0.27 -2.69
N MET A 244 18.46 -0.11 -1.40
CA MET A 244 19.77 -0.30 -0.77
C MET A 244 20.62 -1.32 -1.53
N SER A 245 20.05 -2.43 -1.97
CA SER A 245 20.79 -3.49 -2.68
C SER A 245 21.35 -3.06 -4.03
N TYR A 246 20.76 -2.04 -4.64
CA TYR A 246 21.23 -1.45 -5.90
C TYR A 246 22.22 -0.29 -5.72
N GLY A 247 22.45 0.17 -4.50
CA GLY A 247 23.27 1.37 -4.25
C GLY A 247 22.54 2.68 -4.52
N ALA A 248 21.22 2.60 -4.73
CA ALA A 248 20.33 3.71 -5.01
C ALA A 248 19.93 4.46 -3.72
N SER A 249 19.28 5.60 -3.85
CA SER A 249 18.97 6.47 -2.72
C SER A 249 17.48 6.64 -2.46
N LEU A 250 17.14 6.99 -1.23
CA LEU A 250 15.78 7.24 -0.73
C LEU A 250 15.64 8.68 -0.28
N GLY A 251 14.54 9.34 -0.63
CA GLY A 251 14.14 10.58 0.01
C GLY A 251 12.83 10.39 0.75
N MET A 252 12.69 11.04 1.90
CA MET A 252 11.49 10.97 2.73
C MET A 252 10.68 12.25 2.58
N VAL A 253 9.36 12.12 2.31
CA VAL A 253 8.48 13.30 2.29
C VAL A 253 8.41 13.89 3.70
N PRO A 254 8.68 15.20 3.89
CA PRO A 254 8.52 15.84 5.19
C PRO A 254 7.09 15.67 5.70
N SER A 255 6.94 15.07 6.88
CA SER A 255 5.65 14.67 7.44
C SER A 255 4.76 15.85 7.86
N GLY A 256 5.35 17.00 8.21
CA GLY A 256 4.58 18.13 8.73
C GLY A 256 3.85 17.80 10.05
N LYS A 257 2.95 18.69 10.46
CA LYS A 257 2.19 18.55 11.72
C LYS A 257 0.91 17.69 11.58
N SER A 258 0.56 17.28 10.37
CA SER A 258 -0.66 16.52 10.09
C SER A 258 -0.56 15.72 8.80
N GLY A 259 -1.36 14.65 8.68
CA GLY A 259 -1.44 13.86 7.44
C GLY A 259 -1.84 14.68 6.21
N LYS A 260 -2.65 15.74 6.39
CA LYS A 260 -3.00 16.68 5.29
C LYS A 260 -1.78 17.48 4.83
N GLU A 261 -0.89 17.87 5.74
CA GLU A 261 0.34 18.59 5.43
C GLU A 261 1.34 17.65 4.72
N ALA A 262 1.50 16.43 5.19
CA ALA A 262 2.30 15.40 4.53
C ALA A 262 1.87 15.19 3.06
N LEU A 263 0.55 15.07 2.80
CA LEU A 263 0.02 14.96 1.43
C LEU A 263 0.32 16.19 0.56
N ARG A 264 0.26 17.40 1.14
CA ARG A 264 0.61 18.65 0.42
C ARG A 264 2.10 18.72 0.08
N ASN A 265 2.96 18.11 0.89
CA ASN A 265 4.40 18.11 0.70
C ASN A 265 4.86 17.14 -0.40
N ILE A 266 4.02 16.21 -0.87
CA ILE A 266 4.39 15.23 -1.91
C ILE A 266 4.80 15.93 -3.21
N SER A 267 3.94 16.78 -3.78
CA SER A 267 4.22 17.43 -5.07
C SER A 267 5.46 18.34 -5.04
N PRO A 268 5.67 19.21 -4.04
CA PRO A 268 6.92 19.96 -3.89
C PRO A 268 8.13 19.03 -3.78
N SER A 269 8.07 17.97 -2.97
CA SER A 269 9.17 17.02 -2.80
C SER A 269 9.53 16.31 -4.10
N ILE A 270 8.55 15.94 -4.93
CA ILE A 270 8.80 15.37 -6.28
C ILE A 270 9.57 16.37 -7.15
N GLN A 271 9.18 17.66 -7.14
CA GLN A 271 9.83 18.70 -7.95
C GLN A 271 11.27 18.98 -7.51
N GLU A 272 11.52 18.97 -6.21
CA GLU A 272 12.83 19.31 -5.63
C GLU A 272 13.80 18.14 -5.69
N LEU A 273 13.36 16.95 -5.25
CA LEU A 273 14.19 15.75 -5.17
C LEU A 273 14.37 15.07 -6.54
N LYS A 274 13.42 15.25 -7.46
CA LYS A 274 13.39 14.67 -8.81
C LYS A 274 13.63 13.17 -8.82
N PRO A 275 12.75 12.38 -8.16
CA PRO A 275 12.91 10.93 -8.10
C PRO A 275 12.81 10.30 -9.48
N SER A 276 13.48 9.16 -9.66
CA SER A 276 13.44 8.36 -10.88
C SER A 276 12.50 7.14 -10.77
N VAL A 277 12.23 6.70 -9.56
CA VAL A 277 11.34 5.58 -9.25
C VAL A 277 10.46 5.96 -8.06
N MET A 278 9.20 5.54 -8.07
CA MET A 278 8.31 5.69 -6.92
C MET A 278 7.41 4.46 -6.77
N LEU A 279 7.10 4.14 -5.52
CA LEU A 279 6.02 3.20 -5.20
C LEU A 279 4.70 3.96 -5.16
N SER A 280 3.63 3.32 -5.62
CA SER A 280 2.30 3.93 -5.64
C SER A 280 1.21 2.91 -5.31
N VAL A 281 0.07 3.42 -4.92
CA VAL A 281 -1.19 2.67 -4.79
C VAL A 281 -2.22 3.28 -5.73
N PRO A 282 -3.27 2.54 -6.14
CA PRO A 282 -4.25 3.02 -7.12
C PRO A 282 -4.84 4.40 -6.79
N THR A 283 -5.16 4.67 -5.52
CA THR A 283 -5.71 5.96 -5.07
C THR A 283 -4.75 7.14 -5.31
N LEU A 284 -3.45 6.95 -5.08
CA LEU A 284 -2.44 7.97 -5.36
C LEU A 284 -2.25 8.18 -6.85
N ALA A 285 -2.22 7.09 -7.63
CA ALA A 285 -2.12 7.15 -9.08
C ALA A 285 -3.28 7.96 -9.69
N LYS A 286 -4.52 7.72 -9.23
CA LYS A 286 -5.69 8.49 -9.65
C LYS A 286 -5.58 9.95 -9.27
N SER A 287 -5.12 10.24 -8.06
CA SER A 287 -4.91 11.61 -7.59
C SER A 287 -3.89 12.36 -8.45
N PHE A 288 -2.77 11.73 -8.80
CA PHE A 288 -1.78 12.34 -9.71
C PHE A 288 -2.37 12.59 -11.10
N LYS A 289 -3.09 11.62 -11.69
CA LYS A 289 -3.79 11.79 -12.98
C LYS A 289 -4.74 12.96 -12.91
N LYS A 290 -5.62 13.03 -11.90
CA LYS A 290 -6.59 14.13 -11.71
C LYS A 290 -5.89 15.48 -11.60
N ASN A 291 -4.77 15.57 -10.87
CA ASN A 291 -4.00 16.79 -10.73
C ASN A 291 -3.40 17.24 -12.07
N ILE A 292 -2.89 16.31 -12.88
CA ILE A 292 -2.37 16.57 -14.22
C ILE A 292 -3.50 17.10 -15.11
N GLU A 293 -4.63 16.41 -15.19
CA GLU A 293 -5.78 16.78 -16.02
C GLU A 293 -6.34 18.16 -15.59
N THR A 294 -6.48 18.40 -14.29
CA THR A 294 -6.91 19.69 -13.75
C THR A 294 -5.94 20.82 -14.13
N THR A 295 -4.64 20.55 -14.08
CA THR A 295 -3.60 21.54 -14.46
C THR A 295 -3.66 21.86 -15.95
N ILE A 296 -3.95 20.87 -16.78
CA ILE A 296 -4.10 21.04 -18.24
C ILE A 296 -5.38 21.80 -18.56
N ALA A 297 -6.51 21.47 -17.94
CA ALA A 297 -7.78 22.18 -18.13
C ALA A 297 -7.66 23.67 -17.77
N LYS A 298 -6.91 24.03 -16.73
CA LYS A 298 -6.61 25.44 -16.38
C LYS A 298 -5.85 26.21 -17.46
N LYS A 299 -5.17 25.52 -18.39
CA LYS A 299 -4.48 26.17 -19.53
C LYS A 299 -5.43 26.52 -20.68
N GLY A 300 -6.68 26.17 -20.57
CA GLY A 300 -7.75 26.49 -21.50
C GLY A 300 -8.18 25.34 -22.43
N PRO A 301 -9.39 25.43 -22.99
CA PRO A 301 -10.05 24.32 -23.70
C PRO A 301 -9.30 23.84 -24.94
N THR A 302 -8.53 24.70 -25.60
CA THR A 302 -7.73 24.32 -26.78
C THR A 302 -6.58 23.37 -26.37
N ILE A 303 -5.88 23.67 -25.28
CA ILE A 303 -4.79 22.83 -24.78
C ILE A 303 -5.34 21.50 -24.27
N GLU A 304 -6.47 21.53 -23.58
CA GLU A 304 -7.16 20.33 -23.10
C GLU A 304 -7.58 19.40 -24.25
N LYS A 305 -8.19 19.95 -25.32
CA LYS A 305 -8.54 19.18 -26.54
C LYS A 305 -7.31 18.57 -27.20
N LEU A 306 -6.23 19.33 -27.29
CA LEU A 306 -4.96 18.86 -27.88
C LEU A 306 -4.33 17.75 -27.04
N TYR A 307 -4.32 17.90 -25.71
CA TYR A 307 -3.86 16.88 -24.78
C TYR A 307 -4.66 15.58 -24.90
N ASN A 308 -5.99 15.68 -24.88
CA ASN A 308 -6.87 14.52 -25.02
C ASN A 308 -6.73 13.83 -26.39
N PHE A 309 -6.47 14.58 -27.46
CA PHE A 309 -6.16 14.01 -28.77
C PHE A 309 -4.81 13.27 -28.76
N ALA A 310 -3.76 13.89 -28.20
CA ALA A 310 -2.43 13.30 -28.05
C ALA A 310 -2.48 12.01 -27.23
N LEU A 311 -3.22 12.03 -26.10
CA LEU A 311 -3.38 10.89 -25.21
C LEU A 311 -4.05 9.71 -25.92
N ARG A 312 -5.18 9.95 -26.62
CA ARG A 312 -5.87 8.92 -27.41
C ARG A 312 -4.98 8.33 -28.50
N ASN A 313 -4.19 9.17 -29.19
CA ASN A 313 -3.25 8.70 -30.21
C ASN A 313 -2.14 7.81 -29.59
N ALA A 314 -1.59 8.20 -28.44
CA ALA A 314 -0.55 7.44 -27.75
C ALA A 314 -1.09 6.09 -27.22
N ILE A 315 -2.28 6.07 -26.60
CA ILE A 315 -2.94 4.84 -26.15
C ILE A 315 -3.19 3.90 -27.34
N ALA A 316 -3.74 4.41 -28.44
CA ALA A 316 -4.02 3.62 -29.63
C ALA A 316 -2.74 3.04 -30.28
N TYR A 317 -1.62 3.76 -30.24
CA TYR A 317 -0.33 3.27 -30.70
C TYR A 317 0.28 2.22 -29.77
N ASN A 318 0.18 2.44 -28.47
CA ASN A 318 0.77 1.58 -27.45
C ASN A 318 0.04 0.24 -27.27
N LYS A 319 -1.27 0.18 -27.57
CA LYS A 319 -2.12 -1.02 -27.44
C LYS A 319 -1.97 -1.67 -26.04
N GLU A 320 -1.46 -2.90 -25.99
CA GLU A 320 -1.20 -3.65 -24.75
C GLU A 320 0.27 -3.47 -24.23
N GLY A 321 1.01 -2.55 -24.82
CA GLY A 321 2.40 -2.26 -24.47
C GLY A 321 3.43 -3.14 -25.18
N TYR A 322 3.29 -4.45 -25.14
CA TYR A 322 4.21 -5.39 -25.80
C TYR A 322 4.03 -5.47 -27.32
N ASN A 323 2.87 -5.09 -27.85
CA ASN A 323 2.50 -5.16 -29.27
C ASN A 323 2.31 -3.77 -29.91
N LYS A 324 2.98 -2.74 -29.38
CA LYS A 324 2.90 -1.38 -29.90
C LYS A 324 3.36 -1.26 -31.34
N GLY A 325 2.68 -0.42 -32.12
CA GLY A 325 3.08 -0.07 -33.48
C GLY A 325 2.94 -1.19 -34.50
N THR A 326 2.07 -2.19 -34.27
CA THR A 326 1.94 -3.37 -35.14
C THR A 326 0.88 -3.23 -36.24
N GLU A 327 0.09 -2.15 -36.25
CA GLU A 327 -0.92 -1.89 -37.30
C GLU A 327 -0.38 -0.98 -38.38
N PHE A 328 -0.92 -1.11 -39.61
CA PHE A 328 -0.54 -0.24 -40.74
C PHE A 328 -0.75 1.26 -40.44
N VAL A 329 -1.82 1.58 -39.71
CA VAL A 329 -2.14 2.97 -39.28
C VAL A 329 -1.08 3.53 -38.32
N ASP A 330 -0.33 2.70 -37.63
CA ASP A 330 0.71 3.13 -36.69
C ASP A 330 1.90 3.80 -37.35
N ILE A 331 2.08 3.62 -38.66
CA ILE A 331 3.06 4.38 -39.45
C ILE A 331 2.76 5.89 -39.37
N PHE A 332 1.48 6.27 -39.31
CA PHE A 332 1.04 7.67 -39.18
C PHE A 332 0.94 8.10 -37.72
N ARG A 333 0.59 7.19 -36.82
CA ARG A 333 0.50 7.47 -35.36
C ARG A 333 1.86 7.72 -34.72
N LYS A 334 2.91 7.00 -35.16
CA LYS A 334 4.26 7.11 -34.58
C LYS A 334 4.85 8.53 -34.67
N PRO A 335 4.86 9.22 -35.84
CA PRO A 335 5.33 10.60 -35.92
C PRO A 335 4.54 11.56 -35.04
N LEU A 336 3.21 11.40 -35.00
CA LEU A 336 2.35 12.21 -34.13
C LEU A 336 2.66 11.96 -32.65
N MET A 337 2.85 10.72 -32.26
CA MET A 337 3.22 10.37 -30.89
C MET A 337 4.55 11.03 -30.49
N LEU A 338 5.58 10.97 -31.36
CA LEU A 338 6.87 11.61 -31.10
C LEU A 338 6.76 13.14 -31.01
N LEU A 339 5.93 13.75 -31.84
CA LEU A 339 5.65 15.17 -31.78
C LEU A 339 4.96 15.56 -30.48
N PHE A 340 3.91 14.85 -30.08
CA PHE A 340 3.16 15.13 -28.87
C PHE A 340 3.96 14.78 -27.61
N ASP A 341 4.82 13.78 -27.66
CA ASP A 341 5.75 13.50 -26.58
C ASP A 341 6.64 14.70 -26.27
N LYS A 342 7.21 15.31 -27.34
CA LYS A 342 8.08 16.48 -27.19
C LYS A 342 7.32 17.74 -26.75
N LEU A 343 6.12 17.97 -27.28
CA LEU A 343 5.38 19.22 -27.08
C LEU A 343 4.50 19.20 -25.81
N ILE A 344 3.96 18.03 -25.43
CA ILE A 344 2.94 17.90 -24.40
C ILE A 344 3.43 17.01 -23.25
N PHE A 345 3.75 15.74 -23.53
CA PHE A 345 4.04 14.77 -22.46
C PHE A 345 5.35 15.07 -21.74
N LYS A 346 6.34 15.66 -22.41
CA LYS A 346 7.55 16.15 -21.74
C LYS A 346 7.21 17.20 -20.66
N ALA A 347 6.28 18.11 -20.92
CA ALA A 347 5.84 19.11 -19.94
C ALA A 347 5.07 18.45 -18.77
N VAL A 348 4.27 17.40 -19.06
CA VAL A 348 3.60 16.60 -18.02
C VAL A 348 4.65 15.91 -17.13
N ARG A 349 5.65 15.27 -17.73
CA ARG A 349 6.75 14.62 -16.99
C ARG A 349 7.58 15.63 -16.17
N GLN A 350 7.78 16.85 -16.66
CA GLN A 350 8.40 17.91 -15.85
C GLN A 350 7.58 18.25 -14.60
N GLY A 351 6.24 18.19 -14.69
CA GLY A 351 5.34 18.29 -13.54
C GLY A 351 5.54 17.19 -12.48
N LEU A 352 6.14 16.09 -12.85
CA LEU A 352 6.53 14.98 -11.97
C LEU A 352 8.07 14.92 -11.75
N GLY A 353 8.74 16.06 -11.72
CA GLY A 353 10.17 16.21 -11.43
C GLY A 353 11.10 16.01 -12.65
N GLY A 354 10.60 15.49 -13.77
CA GLY A 354 11.32 15.34 -15.03
C GLY A 354 12.25 14.14 -15.16
N ASN A 355 12.56 13.44 -14.08
CA ASN A 355 13.45 12.27 -14.05
C ASN A 355 12.72 10.93 -13.88
N MET A 356 11.40 10.97 -13.66
CA MET A 356 10.62 9.77 -13.39
C MET A 356 10.70 8.77 -14.54
N LYS A 357 11.22 7.59 -14.27
CA LYS A 357 11.32 6.46 -15.20
C LYS A 357 10.05 5.62 -15.16
N PHE A 358 9.61 5.21 -13.97
CA PHE A 358 8.41 4.41 -13.77
C PHE A 358 7.91 4.45 -12.32
N PHE A 359 6.66 4.03 -12.15
CA PHE A 359 6.09 3.68 -10.85
C PHE A 359 5.95 2.16 -10.72
N VAL A 360 6.04 1.66 -9.49
CA VAL A 360 5.58 0.31 -9.15
C VAL A 360 4.28 0.45 -8.36
N GLY A 361 3.20 -0.07 -8.92
CA GLY A 361 1.88 -0.06 -8.31
C GLY A 361 1.63 -1.34 -7.52
N GLY A 362 1.12 -1.23 -6.30
CA GLY A 362 0.81 -2.38 -5.45
C GLY A 362 -0.29 -2.09 -4.43
N GLY A 363 -0.59 -3.05 -3.58
CA GLY A 363 -1.57 -2.93 -2.50
C GLY A 363 -3.04 -3.16 -2.91
N ALA A 364 -3.40 -2.94 -4.17
CA ALA A 364 -4.67 -3.29 -4.79
C ALA A 364 -4.49 -3.43 -6.30
N LEU A 365 -5.50 -3.95 -7.01
CA LEU A 365 -5.47 -4.04 -8.47
C LEU A 365 -5.46 -2.63 -9.08
N LEU A 366 -4.61 -2.43 -10.07
CA LEU A 366 -4.51 -1.18 -10.80
C LEU A 366 -5.36 -1.28 -12.07
N ASP A 367 -6.31 -0.37 -12.21
CA ASP A 367 -7.17 -0.28 -13.40
C ASP A 367 -6.35 -0.24 -14.70
N ILE A 368 -6.81 -0.96 -15.73
CA ILE A 368 -6.10 -1.11 -17.00
C ILE A 368 -5.99 0.23 -17.73
N ASP A 369 -7.02 1.07 -17.67
CA ASP A 369 -7.00 2.37 -18.35
C ASP A 369 -6.06 3.34 -17.64
N LEU A 370 -5.89 3.20 -16.32
CA LEU A 370 -4.88 3.93 -15.58
C LEU A 370 -3.46 3.46 -15.96
N GLN A 371 -3.23 2.17 -16.16
CA GLN A 371 -1.96 1.65 -16.67
C GLN A 371 -1.67 2.18 -18.09
N ARG A 372 -2.67 2.16 -18.98
CA ARG A 372 -2.58 2.71 -20.35
C ARG A 372 -2.28 4.21 -20.34
N TYR A 373 -2.93 4.95 -19.45
CA TYR A 373 -2.69 6.37 -19.26
C TYR A 373 -1.23 6.68 -18.93
N TYR A 374 -0.70 6.07 -17.88
CA TYR A 374 0.68 6.29 -17.43
C TYR A 374 1.70 5.85 -18.48
N TYR A 375 1.43 4.76 -19.16
CA TYR A 375 2.26 4.31 -20.27
C TYR A 375 2.26 5.30 -21.45
N ALA A 376 1.11 5.88 -21.77
CA ALA A 376 0.96 6.86 -22.84
C ALA A 376 1.70 8.17 -22.59
N ILE A 377 1.76 8.66 -21.35
CA ILE A 377 2.52 9.87 -20.97
C ILE A 377 4.02 9.61 -20.81
N GLY A 378 4.48 8.35 -20.98
CA GLY A 378 5.89 7.96 -20.92
C GLY A 378 6.44 7.76 -19.53
N ILE A 379 5.60 7.54 -18.53
CA ILE A 379 5.96 7.14 -17.16
C ILE A 379 5.10 5.93 -16.78
N PRO A 380 5.46 4.71 -17.23
CA PRO A 380 4.65 3.54 -16.98
C PRO A 380 4.48 3.26 -15.49
N MET A 381 3.31 2.73 -15.12
CA MET A 381 3.03 2.22 -13.78
C MET A 381 2.90 0.71 -13.87
N TYR A 382 3.86 0.00 -13.31
CA TYR A 382 3.95 -1.46 -13.34
C TYR A 382 3.21 -2.04 -12.15
N GLN A 383 2.16 -2.82 -12.41
CA GLN A 383 1.42 -3.55 -11.39
C GLN A 383 2.30 -4.63 -10.77
N GLY A 384 2.39 -4.66 -9.44
CA GLY A 384 2.92 -5.75 -8.65
C GLY A 384 1.85 -6.35 -7.73
N TYR A 385 2.09 -7.57 -7.29
CA TYR A 385 1.26 -8.27 -6.32
C TYR A 385 2.10 -8.85 -5.20
N GLY A 386 1.53 -8.82 -4.00
CA GLY A 386 2.13 -9.40 -2.82
C GLY A 386 1.32 -9.14 -1.56
N LEU A 387 1.74 -9.78 -0.49
CA LEU A 387 1.12 -9.67 0.84
C LEU A 387 2.21 -9.75 1.92
N SER A 388 1.92 -9.24 3.10
CA SER A 388 2.91 -9.17 4.19
C SER A 388 3.42 -10.54 4.61
N GLU A 389 2.60 -11.57 4.51
CA GLU A 389 2.94 -12.97 4.76
C GLU A 389 3.97 -13.53 3.77
N ALA A 390 4.24 -12.81 2.67
CA ALA A 390 5.25 -13.15 1.65
C ALA A 390 6.42 -12.15 1.59
N THR A 391 6.55 -11.20 2.48
CA THR A 391 7.67 -10.24 2.74
C THR A 391 7.99 -9.22 1.64
N PRO A 392 7.14 -8.57 0.88
CA PRO A 392 5.80 -8.96 0.46
C PRO A 392 5.72 -9.45 -0.99
N ILE A 393 6.83 -9.35 -1.80
CA ILE A 393 6.80 -9.41 -3.27
C ILE A 393 6.61 -10.84 -3.75
N ILE A 394 5.54 -11.07 -4.54
CA ILE A 394 5.24 -12.33 -5.20
C ILE A 394 5.42 -12.20 -6.71
N SER A 395 4.92 -11.12 -7.30
CA SER A 395 5.07 -10.85 -8.74
C SER A 395 5.10 -9.36 -9.03
N ALA A 396 5.70 -8.98 -10.16
CA ALA A 396 5.65 -7.62 -10.67
C ALA A 396 5.81 -7.56 -12.19
N ASN A 397 5.09 -6.62 -12.83
CA ASN A 397 5.43 -6.15 -14.16
C ASN A 397 6.71 -5.29 -14.09
N SER A 398 7.45 -5.23 -15.18
CA SER A 398 8.71 -4.50 -15.25
C SER A 398 8.93 -3.87 -16.63
N PRO A 399 9.91 -2.98 -16.78
CA PRO A 399 10.30 -2.46 -18.09
C PRO A 399 10.64 -3.55 -19.10
N ALA A 400 11.25 -4.66 -18.64
CA ALA A 400 11.65 -5.78 -19.50
C ALA A 400 10.45 -6.63 -19.95
N ARG A 401 9.43 -6.78 -19.09
CA ARG A 401 8.23 -7.57 -19.40
C ARG A 401 7.02 -7.07 -18.62
N HIS A 402 6.02 -6.59 -19.33
CA HIS A 402 4.75 -6.17 -18.75
C HIS A 402 3.59 -6.50 -19.68
N ILE A 403 2.43 -6.77 -19.07
CA ILE A 403 1.16 -6.99 -19.77
C ILE A 403 0.09 -6.26 -18.95
N PHE A 404 -0.65 -5.35 -19.59
CA PHE A 404 -1.72 -4.62 -18.91
C PHE A 404 -2.78 -5.57 -18.35
N GLY A 405 -3.21 -5.33 -17.13
CA GLY A 405 -4.16 -6.17 -16.41
C GLY A 405 -3.54 -7.41 -15.74
N SER A 406 -2.26 -7.74 -16.00
CA SER A 406 -1.57 -8.78 -15.25
C SER A 406 -0.99 -8.25 -13.94
N SER A 407 -0.77 -9.13 -12.98
CA SER A 407 -0.03 -8.84 -11.74
C SER A 407 1.48 -9.02 -11.92
N GLY A 408 1.92 -9.39 -13.13
CA GLY A 408 3.30 -9.45 -13.54
C GLY A 408 3.93 -10.84 -13.45
N LYS A 409 5.25 -10.85 -13.69
CA LYS A 409 6.10 -12.04 -13.62
C LYS A 409 6.32 -12.44 -12.16
N ILE A 410 6.24 -13.75 -11.88
CA ILE A 410 6.59 -14.33 -10.59
C ILE A 410 8.07 -14.08 -10.30
N VAL A 411 8.37 -13.61 -9.08
CA VAL A 411 9.75 -13.45 -8.62
C VAL A 411 10.46 -14.79 -8.48
N GLN A 412 11.77 -14.80 -8.70
CA GLN A 412 12.57 -16.03 -8.66
C GLN A 412 13.72 -15.89 -7.64
N PRO A 413 14.04 -16.97 -6.89
CA PRO A 413 13.40 -18.29 -6.88
C PRO A 413 12.15 -18.33 -5.99
N MET A 414 11.01 -18.77 -6.52
CA MET A 414 9.77 -19.02 -5.78
C MET A 414 8.93 -20.06 -6.53
N GLU A 415 8.27 -20.96 -5.79
CA GLU A 415 7.30 -21.90 -6.35
C GLU A 415 5.88 -21.32 -6.21
N ILE A 416 5.03 -21.58 -7.20
CA ILE A 416 3.63 -21.16 -7.21
C ILE A 416 2.74 -22.31 -7.68
N LYS A 417 1.54 -22.40 -7.11
CA LYS A 417 0.44 -23.27 -7.53
C LYS A 417 -0.86 -22.50 -7.52
N ILE A 418 -1.76 -22.88 -8.41
CA ILE A 418 -3.15 -22.42 -8.40
C ILE A 418 -4.00 -23.63 -8.02
N LEU A 419 -4.70 -23.56 -6.88
CA LEU A 419 -5.49 -24.68 -6.34
C LEU A 419 -6.97 -24.36 -6.39
N ASP A 420 -7.81 -25.36 -6.76
CA ASP A 420 -9.25 -25.23 -6.60
C ASP A 420 -9.70 -25.46 -5.14
N ALA A 421 -11.02 -25.50 -4.92
CA ALA A 421 -11.60 -25.67 -3.59
C ALA A 421 -11.31 -27.07 -2.98
N ASP A 422 -10.99 -28.05 -3.81
CA ASP A 422 -10.65 -29.41 -3.40
C ASP A 422 -9.14 -29.63 -3.24
N GLY A 423 -8.33 -28.55 -3.42
CA GLY A 423 -6.88 -28.58 -3.32
C GLY A 423 -6.18 -29.18 -4.55
N ILE A 424 -6.88 -29.28 -5.68
CA ILE A 424 -6.34 -29.81 -6.94
C ILE A 424 -5.68 -28.67 -7.72
N GLU A 425 -4.44 -28.92 -8.18
CA GLU A 425 -3.69 -27.94 -8.97
C GLU A 425 -4.34 -27.73 -10.35
N GLN A 426 -4.53 -26.47 -10.71
CA GLN A 426 -5.24 -26.04 -11.90
C GLN A 426 -4.28 -25.76 -13.07
N PRO A 427 -4.66 -26.09 -14.31
CA PRO A 427 -3.89 -25.78 -15.50
C PRO A 427 -3.86 -24.27 -15.79
N PHE A 428 -2.93 -23.84 -16.66
CA PHE A 428 -2.85 -22.45 -17.11
C PHE A 428 -4.18 -21.92 -17.63
N GLY A 429 -4.53 -20.71 -17.22
CA GLY A 429 -5.78 -20.03 -17.55
C GLY A 429 -6.94 -20.36 -16.62
N SER A 430 -6.86 -21.42 -15.81
CA SER A 430 -7.91 -21.79 -14.85
C SER A 430 -7.70 -21.05 -13.52
N LYS A 431 -8.81 -20.57 -12.94
CA LYS A 431 -8.81 -19.79 -11.70
C LYS A 431 -8.80 -20.70 -10.47
N GLY A 432 -8.09 -20.30 -9.45
CA GLY A 432 -8.07 -20.95 -8.14
C GLY A 432 -7.36 -20.08 -7.10
N GLU A 433 -7.15 -20.62 -5.89
CA GLU A 433 -6.37 -19.97 -4.85
C GLU A 433 -4.89 -19.95 -5.24
N ILE A 434 -4.25 -18.80 -5.06
CA ILE A 434 -2.82 -18.65 -5.25
C ILE A 434 -2.12 -19.20 -4.02
N CYS A 435 -1.27 -20.22 -4.21
CA CYS A 435 -0.43 -20.78 -3.15
C CYS A 435 1.03 -20.65 -3.56
N ILE A 436 1.88 -20.20 -2.64
CA ILE A 436 3.31 -19.97 -2.89
C ILE A 436 4.18 -20.70 -1.88
N LYS A 437 5.41 -21.02 -2.29
CA LYS A 437 6.44 -21.57 -1.43
C LYS A 437 7.78 -20.94 -1.75
N GLY A 438 8.48 -20.45 -0.73
CA GLY A 438 9.77 -19.79 -0.87
C GLY A 438 10.31 -19.32 0.47
N GLU A 439 11.59 -18.93 0.48
CA GLU A 439 12.25 -18.41 1.68
C GLU A 439 11.71 -17.04 2.14
N ASN A 440 10.93 -16.38 1.29
CA ASN A 440 10.23 -15.13 1.60
C ASN A 440 8.90 -15.33 2.37
N VAL A 441 8.42 -16.57 2.52
CA VAL A 441 7.22 -16.86 3.29
C VAL A 441 7.49 -16.68 4.78
N MET A 442 6.59 -15.99 5.47
CA MET A 442 6.67 -15.70 6.91
C MET A 442 6.95 -16.95 7.76
N ALA A 443 7.53 -16.77 8.94
CA ALA A 443 7.68 -17.84 9.92
C ALA A 443 6.35 -18.28 10.56
N GLY A 444 5.33 -17.41 10.50
CA GLY A 444 4.00 -17.65 11.04
C GLY A 444 3.39 -16.40 11.67
N TYR A 445 2.29 -16.57 12.40
CA TYR A 445 1.66 -15.50 13.16
C TYR A 445 2.08 -15.56 14.63
N TRP A 446 2.54 -14.43 15.16
CA TRP A 446 2.95 -14.27 16.55
C TRP A 446 1.83 -14.67 17.50
N LYS A 447 2.11 -15.58 18.47
CA LYS A 447 1.15 -16.13 19.44
C LYS A 447 -0.12 -16.74 18.84
N ASN A 448 -0.11 -17.12 17.55
CA ASN A 448 -1.28 -17.68 16.89
C ASN A 448 -0.92 -18.92 16.04
N PRO A 449 -0.55 -20.05 16.68
CA PRO A 449 -0.16 -21.27 15.99
C PRO A 449 -1.30 -21.87 15.14
N LYS A 450 -2.55 -21.69 15.56
CA LYS A 450 -3.72 -22.17 14.82
C LYS A 450 -3.83 -21.46 13.46
N SER A 451 -3.85 -20.12 13.46
CA SER A 451 -3.89 -19.39 12.19
C SER A 451 -2.66 -19.66 11.32
N THR A 452 -1.49 -19.91 11.94
CA THR A 452 -0.29 -20.30 11.20
C THR A 452 -0.50 -21.61 10.47
N ALA A 453 -0.99 -22.66 11.16
CA ALA A 453 -1.25 -23.98 10.58
C ALA A 453 -2.35 -23.93 9.52
N ASP A 454 -3.38 -23.08 9.69
CA ASP A 454 -4.45 -22.89 8.71
C ASP A 454 -3.97 -22.14 7.45
N THR A 455 -2.88 -21.36 7.54
CA THR A 455 -2.39 -20.51 6.45
C THR A 455 -1.17 -21.11 5.76
N ILE A 456 -0.32 -21.83 6.47
CA ILE A 456 0.87 -22.52 5.91
C ILE A 456 0.62 -24.03 6.04
N VAL A 457 0.26 -24.65 4.92
CA VAL A 457 -0.04 -26.10 4.84
C VAL A 457 1.04 -26.76 4.00
N ASP A 458 1.73 -27.76 4.55
CA ASP A 458 2.81 -28.51 3.88
C ASP A 458 3.92 -27.62 3.29
N GLY A 459 4.18 -26.48 3.96
CA GLY A 459 5.16 -25.48 3.54
C GLY A 459 4.68 -24.55 2.43
N TRP A 460 3.40 -24.63 2.02
CA TRP A 460 2.76 -23.72 1.08
C TRP A 460 1.96 -22.66 1.82
N LEU A 461 2.21 -21.41 1.50
CA LEU A 461 1.39 -20.29 1.96
C LEU A 461 0.13 -20.20 1.10
N HIS A 462 -1.02 -20.44 1.71
CA HIS A 462 -2.34 -20.18 1.17
C HIS A 462 -2.64 -18.69 1.30
N THR A 463 -2.59 -17.96 0.18
CA THR A 463 -2.69 -16.49 0.21
C THR A 463 -4.10 -15.99 0.51
N GLY A 464 -5.12 -16.82 0.28
CA GLY A 464 -6.51 -16.43 0.30
C GLY A 464 -6.91 -15.52 -0.88
N ASP A 465 -5.99 -15.27 -1.81
CA ASP A 465 -6.24 -14.52 -3.03
C ASP A 465 -6.49 -15.48 -4.21
N MET A 466 -7.41 -15.13 -5.08
CA MET A 466 -7.75 -15.90 -6.26
C MET A 466 -7.05 -15.34 -7.49
N GLY A 467 -6.52 -16.24 -8.32
CA GLY A 467 -5.84 -15.86 -9.55
C GLY A 467 -5.69 -17.01 -10.51
N TYR A 468 -4.94 -16.79 -11.55
CA TYR A 468 -4.53 -17.82 -12.51
C TYR A 468 -3.17 -17.50 -13.11
N MET A 469 -2.44 -18.53 -13.48
CA MET A 469 -1.23 -18.38 -14.30
C MET A 469 -1.64 -18.42 -15.78
N ARG A 470 -1.24 -17.40 -16.54
CA ARG A 470 -1.45 -17.38 -17.99
C ARG A 470 -0.50 -18.33 -18.72
N ASP A 471 0.72 -18.35 -18.25
CA ASP A 471 1.84 -19.17 -18.71
C ASP A 471 2.75 -19.44 -17.50
N GLU A 472 3.93 -19.98 -17.70
CA GLU A 472 4.88 -20.32 -16.63
C GLU A 472 5.34 -19.11 -15.79
N GLU A 473 5.17 -17.88 -16.29
CA GLU A 473 5.73 -16.69 -15.64
C GLU A 473 4.69 -15.65 -15.18
N MET A 474 3.57 -15.51 -15.93
CA MET A 474 2.66 -14.37 -15.76
C MET A 474 1.44 -14.69 -14.91
N LEU A 475 1.36 -14.04 -13.75
CA LEU A 475 0.26 -14.14 -12.81
C LEU A 475 -0.82 -13.09 -13.07
N TYR A 476 -2.07 -13.49 -12.94
CA TYR A 476 -3.26 -12.62 -12.89
C TYR A 476 -3.99 -12.85 -11.57
N VAL A 477 -4.03 -11.85 -10.71
CA VAL A 477 -4.85 -11.84 -9.49
C VAL A 477 -6.20 -11.26 -9.85
N VAL A 478 -7.28 -11.93 -9.41
CA VAL A 478 -8.66 -11.54 -9.77
C VAL A 478 -9.52 -11.17 -8.56
N GLY A 479 -9.01 -11.33 -7.34
CA GLY A 479 -9.69 -10.93 -6.11
C GLY A 479 -9.37 -11.85 -4.94
N ARG A 480 -10.12 -11.70 -3.83
CA ARG A 480 -9.94 -12.54 -2.65
C ARG A 480 -10.91 -13.69 -2.62
N PHE A 481 -10.42 -14.90 -2.33
CA PHE A 481 -11.23 -16.11 -2.24
C PHE A 481 -12.34 -16.00 -1.19
N LYS A 482 -12.05 -15.39 -0.03
CA LYS A 482 -13.01 -15.17 1.06
C LYS A 482 -13.99 -14.00 0.82
N SER A 483 -13.73 -13.15 -0.17
CA SER A 483 -14.59 -12.01 -0.53
C SER A 483 -15.47 -12.30 -1.73
N LEU A 484 -15.43 -13.52 -2.27
CA LEU A 484 -16.28 -13.90 -3.39
C LEU A 484 -17.74 -13.85 -2.98
N LEU A 485 -18.53 -13.20 -3.78
CA LEU A 485 -19.98 -13.29 -3.71
C LEU A 485 -20.44 -14.59 -4.37
N ILE A 486 -21.51 -15.16 -3.85
CA ILE A 486 -22.10 -16.38 -4.36
C ILE A 486 -23.49 -16.05 -4.87
N ALA A 487 -23.69 -16.14 -6.17
CA ALA A 487 -25.01 -15.95 -6.76
C ALA A 487 -25.98 -17.10 -6.39
N ALA A 488 -27.26 -16.90 -6.60
CA ALA A 488 -28.31 -17.88 -6.30
C ALA A 488 -28.11 -19.24 -7.00
N ASP A 489 -27.46 -19.24 -8.17
CA ASP A 489 -27.10 -20.44 -8.94
C ASP A 489 -25.77 -21.07 -8.53
N GLY A 490 -25.11 -20.53 -7.50
CA GLY A 490 -23.81 -21.00 -6.99
C GLY A 490 -22.60 -20.43 -7.73
N GLU A 491 -22.78 -19.56 -8.75
CA GLU A 491 -21.66 -18.90 -9.41
C GLU A 491 -20.92 -18.01 -8.42
N LYS A 492 -19.57 -18.13 -8.38
CA LYS A 492 -18.69 -17.31 -7.54
C LYS A 492 -18.05 -16.20 -8.38
N TYR A 493 -18.11 -14.96 -7.90
CA TYR A 493 -17.51 -13.79 -8.56
C TYR A 493 -16.94 -12.79 -7.56
N SER A 494 -15.89 -12.05 -7.98
CA SER A 494 -15.28 -11.02 -7.16
C SER A 494 -16.10 -9.74 -7.21
N PRO A 495 -16.46 -9.13 -6.06
CA PRO A 495 -17.11 -7.84 -6.01
C PRO A 495 -16.16 -6.67 -6.26
N GLU A 496 -14.86 -6.83 -5.97
CA GLU A 496 -13.88 -5.74 -5.86
C GLU A 496 -13.83 -4.88 -7.12
N GLY A 497 -13.78 -5.50 -8.31
CA GLY A 497 -13.74 -4.74 -9.56
C GLY A 497 -15.00 -3.90 -9.81
N ILE A 498 -16.18 -4.36 -9.40
CA ILE A 498 -17.45 -3.62 -9.54
C ILE A 498 -17.50 -2.50 -8.49
N GLU A 499 -17.14 -2.79 -7.25
CA GLU A 499 -17.11 -1.83 -6.13
C GLU A 499 -16.17 -0.64 -6.43
N GLU A 500 -14.95 -0.93 -6.87
CA GLU A 500 -13.98 0.09 -7.26
C GLU A 500 -14.49 0.94 -8.41
N ASN A 501 -15.03 0.30 -9.45
CA ASN A 501 -15.54 1.01 -10.62
C ASN A 501 -16.76 1.90 -10.29
N LEU A 502 -17.64 1.48 -9.38
CA LEU A 502 -18.77 2.31 -8.92
C LEU A 502 -18.28 3.61 -8.27
N VAL A 503 -17.27 3.51 -7.40
CA VAL A 503 -16.67 4.68 -6.73
C VAL A 503 -15.90 5.56 -7.73
N GLU A 504 -15.19 4.95 -8.66
CA GLU A 504 -14.34 5.66 -9.61
C GLU A 504 -15.10 6.42 -10.68
N SER A 505 -16.18 5.81 -11.18
CA SER A 505 -16.93 6.36 -12.31
C SER A 505 -18.01 7.35 -11.87
N SER A 506 -18.23 7.50 -10.57
CA SER A 506 -19.25 8.40 -10.01
C SER A 506 -18.66 9.42 -9.04
N LYS A 507 -18.97 10.69 -9.24
CA LYS A 507 -18.65 11.76 -8.27
C LYS A 507 -19.61 11.78 -7.06
N TYR A 508 -20.66 10.97 -7.10
CA TYR A 508 -21.74 10.94 -6.11
C TYR A 508 -21.64 9.76 -5.14
N ILE A 509 -20.70 8.83 -5.37
CA ILE A 509 -20.49 7.64 -4.55
C ILE A 509 -19.05 7.69 -3.99
N ASP A 510 -18.92 7.77 -2.66
CA ASP A 510 -17.63 7.79 -1.96
C ASP A 510 -17.15 6.37 -1.57
N GLY A 511 -18.09 5.42 -1.43
CA GLY A 511 -17.79 4.03 -1.13
C GLY A 511 -18.88 3.09 -1.62
N ALA A 512 -18.50 1.89 -2.04
CA ALA A 512 -19.39 0.83 -2.47
C ALA A 512 -18.94 -0.53 -1.93
N LEU A 513 -19.89 -1.34 -1.47
CA LEU A 513 -19.70 -2.72 -1.05
C LEU A 513 -20.84 -3.55 -1.60
N LEU A 514 -20.53 -4.60 -2.34
CA LEU A 514 -21.53 -5.53 -2.86
C LEU A 514 -21.73 -6.71 -1.89
N HIS A 515 -22.96 -7.19 -1.81
CA HIS A 515 -23.30 -8.38 -1.04
C HIS A 515 -24.17 -9.33 -1.85
N ASN A 516 -23.83 -10.61 -1.79
CA ASN A 516 -24.65 -11.73 -2.23
C ASN A 516 -24.09 -13.03 -1.60
N SER A 517 -24.94 -13.74 -0.87
CA SER A 517 -24.59 -15.00 -0.20
C SER A 517 -25.64 -16.07 -0.54
N GLN A 518 -25.76 -16.42 -1.83
CA GLN A 518 -26.83 -17.24 -2.39
C GLN A 518 -28.22 -16.57 -2.30
N ASP A 519 -28.22 -15.25 -2.21
CA ASP A 519 -29.44 -14.44 -2.21
C ASP A 519 -30.02 -14.31 -3.64
N PRO A 520 -31.29 -13.91 -3.78
CA PRO A 520 -31.95 -13.84 -5.10
C PRO A 520 -31.26 -12.91 -6.10
N TYR A 521 -30.51 -11.91 -5.62
CA TYR A 521 -29.74 -10.97 -6.43
C TYR A 521 -28.67 -10.26 -5.59
N THR A 522 -27.71 -9.69 -6.26
CA THR A 522 -26.69 -8.84 -5.63
C THR A 522 -27.28 -7.52 -5.19
N ILE A 523 -26.90 -7.04 -4.01
CA ILE A 523 -27.22 -5.70 -3.50
C ILE A 523 -25.95 -4.88 -3.38
N ALA A 524 -26.09 -3.54 -3.41
CA ALA A 524 -25.00 -2.61 -3.13
C ALA A 524 -25.29 -1.79 -1.89
N LEU A 525 -24.35 -1.75 -0.96
CA LEU A 525 -24.30 -0.78 0.12
C LEU A 525 -23.41 0.37 -0.35
N ILE A 526 -23.90 1.59 -0.39
CA ILE A 526 -23.14 2.75 -0.86
C ILE A 526 -23.09 3.86 0.17
N THR A 527 -21.93 4.49 0.31
CA THR A 527 -21.80 5.76 1.05
C THR A 527 -21.85 6.90 0.03
N PRO A 528 -22.88 7.77 0.10
CA PRO A 528 -23.04 8.83 -0.87
C PRO A 528 -22.11 10.01 -0.57
N ASN A 529 -21.66 10.70 -1.61
CA ASN A 529 -21.03 12.01 -1.50
C ASN A 529 -22.10 13.07 -1.27
N LYS A 530 -22.41 13.34 0.01
CA LYS A 530 -23.50 14.25 0.40
C LYS A 530 -23.30 15.68 -0.13
N GLU A 531 -22.07 16.16 -0.24
CA GLU A 531 -21.80 17.50 -0.76
C GLU A 531 -22.06 17.58 -2.28
N ALA A 532 -21.66 16.57 -3.03
CA ALA A 532 -21.96 16.50 -4.46
C ALA A 532 -23.47 16.36 -4.74
N LEU A 533 -24.20 15.59 -3.91
CA LEU A 533 -25.65 15.45 -4.02
C LEU A 533 -26.38 16.75 -3.67
N LYS A 534 -25.97 17.46 -2.62
CA LYS A 534 -26.53 18.79 -2.29
C LYS A 534 -26.29 19.81 -3.41
N ALA A 535 -25.12 19.78 -4.05
CA ALA A 535 -24.83 20.62 -5.20
C ALA A 535 -25.76 20.30 -6.37
N TYR A 536 -25.99 19.00 -6.65
CA TYR A 536 -26.93 18.54 -7.69
C TYR A 536 -28.37 19.02 -7.42
N ALA A 537 -28.87 18.91 -6.18
CA ALA A 537 -30.20 19.41 -5.84
C ALA A 537 -30.33 20.92 -6.08
N LYS A 538 -29.30 21.70 -5.73
CA LYS A 538 -29.27 23.16 -6.00
C LYS A 538 -29.24 23.47 -7.51
N GLU A 539 -28.53 22.66 -8.31
CA GLU A 539 -28.57 22.81 -9.77
C GLU A 539 -29.98 22.60 -10.35
N LEU A 540 -30.79 21.74 -9.71
CA LEU A 540 -32.21 21.55 -10.04
C LEU A 540 -33.15 22.64 -9.47
N GLY A 541 -32.60 23.58 -8.71
CA GLY A 541 -33.41 24.62 -8.05
C GLY A 541 -34.19 24.14 -6.81
N LEU A 542 -33.82 22.97 -6.25
CA LEU A 542 -34.48 22.37 -5.09
C LEU A 542 -33.71 22.67 -3.80
N ASP A 543 -34.46 22.78 -2.69
CA ASP A 543 -33.85 22.78 -1.36
C ASP A 543 -33.31 21.38 -1.06
N PRO A 544 -32.01 21.22 -0.80
CA PRO A 544 -31.39 19.92 -0.53
C PRO A 544 -32.01 19.14 0.65
N ALA A 545 -32.68 19.82 1.57
CA ALA A 545 -33.36 19.21 2.72
C ALA A 545 -34.77 18.72 2.41
N SER A 546 -35.35 19.10 1.28
CA SER A 546 -36.72 18.72 0.89
C SER A 546 -36.83 17.26 0.50
N ASP A 547 -37.98 16.64 0.74
CA ASP A 547 -38.24 15.26 0.32
C ASP A 547 -38.12 15.08 -1.21
N GLU A 548 -38.55 16.09 -1.98
CA GLU A 548 -38.43 16.10 -3.43
C GLU A 548 -36.95 16.04 -3.85
N ALA A 549 -36.07 16.82 -3.21
CA ALA A 549 -34.63 16.79 -3.48
C ALA A 549 -34.02 15.44 -3.13
N LYS A 550 -34.40 14.86 -1.98
CA LYS A 550 -33.91 13.53 -1.58
C LYS A 550 -34.33 12.44 -2.56
N VAL A 551 -35.57 12.47 -3.05
CA VAL A 551 -36.02 11.54 -4.10
C VAL A 551 -35.13 11.67 -5.36
N LYS A 552 -34.89 12.93 -5.82
CA LYS A 552 -34.04 13.16 -6.99
C LYS A 552 -32.57 12.72 -6.78
N MET A 553 -32.04 12.87 -5.57
CA MET A 553 -30.72 12.37 -5.22
C MET A 553 -30.66 10.83 -5.26
N LEU A 554 -31.71 10.14 -4.76
CA LEU A 554 -31.79 8.68 -4.81
C LEU A 554 -31.93 8.17 -6.26
N GLU A 555 -32.77 8.80 -7.08
CA GLU A 555 -32.89 8.48 -8.51
C GLU A 555 -31.53 8.62 -9.23
N LEU A 556 -30.78 9.70 -8.95
CA LEU A 556 -29.44 9.89 -9.48
C LEU A 556 -28.47 8.79 -9.05
N LEU A 557 -28.49 8.40 -7.77
CA LEU A 557 -27.65 7.30 -7.26
C LEU A 557 -27.99 5.96 -7.94
N GLN A 558 -29.29 5.71 -8.21
CA GLN A 558 -29.70 4.52 -8.97
C GLN A 558 -29.18 4.55 -10.41
N ASP A 559 -29.21 5.70 -11.06
CA ASP A 559 -28.66 5.87 -12.41
C ASP A 559 -27.14 5.66 -12.44
N GLU A 560 -26.44 6.15 -11.43
CA GLU A 560 -24.99 5.91 -11.26
C GLU A 560 -24.67 4.42 -11.07
N VAL A 561 -25.44 3.69 -10.28
CA VAL A 561 -25.27 2.23 -10.12
C VAL A 561 -25.64 1.48 -11.41
N ASN A 562 -26.65 1.95 -12.12
CA ASN A 562 -27.12 1.34 -13.37
C ASN A 562 -26.24 1.66 -14.60
N MET A 563 -25.20 2.50 -14.46
CA MET A 563 -24.35 2.88 -15.59
C MET A 563 -23.70 1.70 -16.33
N TYR A 564 -23.59 0.56 -15.69
CA TYR A 564 -23.01 -0.68 -16.26
C TYR A 564 -24.06 -1.58 -16.91
N ARG A 565 -25.36 -1.30 -16.74
CA ARG A 565 -26.46 -2.06 -17.33
C ARG A 565 -26.72 -1.61 -18.78
N LYS A 566 -27.51 -2.40 -19.50
CA LYS A 566 -27.92 -2.09 -20.88
C LYS A 566 -28.48 -0.68 -20.99
N GLY A 567 -27.87 0.14 -21.87
CA GLY A 567 -28.20 1.55 -22.06
C GLY A 567 -27.38 2.52 -21.21
N GLY A 568 -26.61 2.05 -20.23
CA GLY A 568 -25.70 2.87 -19.44
C GLY A 568 -24.37 3.16 -20.13
N ARG A 569 -23.67 4.20 -19.67
CA ARG A 569 -22.41 4.70 -20.26
C ARG A 569 -21.24 3.71 -20.23
N ASN A 570 -21.24 2.76 -19.30
CA ASN A 570 -20.20 1.74 -19.08
C ASN A 570 -20.73 0.31 -19.35
N PHE A 571 -21.76 0.18 -20.18
CA PHE A 571 -22.35 -1.12 -20.52
C PHE A 571 -21.31 -2.10 -21.05
N GLY A 572 -21.34 -3.35 -20.55
CA GLY A 572 -20.48 -4.44 -20.99
C GLY A 572 -19.16 -4.56 -20.21
N ALA A 573 -18.88 -3.67 -19.25
CA ALA A 573 -17.70 -3.77 -18.40
C ALA A 573 -17.78 -5.00 -17.45
N PHE A 574 -18.99 -5.40 -17.04
CA PHE A 574 -19.26 -6.54 -16.17
C PHE A 574 -20.43 -7.37 -16.67
N PRO A 575 -20.49 -8.68 -16.35
CA PRO A 575 -21.68 -9.49 -16.58
C PRO A 575 -22.89 -8.90 -15.85
N GLU A 576 -23.99 -8.74 -16.55
CA GLU A 576 -25.18 -8.04 -16.04
C GLU A 576 -25.76 -8.71 -14.78
N ARG A 577 -25.63 -10.04 -14.65
CA ARG A 577 -26.10 -10.84 -13.51
C ARG A 577 -25.30 -10.59 -12.21
N TRP A 578 -24.08 -10.03 -12.30
CA TRP A 578 -23.26 -9.66 -11.14
C TRP A 578 -23.59 -8.28 -10.59
N LEU A 579 -24.26 -7.45 -11.40
CA LEU A 579 -24.56 -6.06 -11.05
C LEU A 579 -25.68 -5.99 -9.99
N PRO A 580 -25.58 -5.06 -9.03
CA PRO A 580 -26.56 -4.96 -7.95
C PRO A 580 -27.95 -4.61 -8.48
N ALA A 581 -28.96 -5.32 -8.01
CA ALA A 581 -30.37 -5.11 -8.36
C ALA A 581 -31.11 -4.22 -7.33
N ALA A 582 -30.53 -4.02 -6.16
CA ALA A 582 -31.02 -3.11 -5.13
C ALA A 582 -29.87 -2.36 -4.49
N VAL A 583 -30.16 -1.18 -3.94
CA VAL A 583 -29.18 -0.27 -3.37
C VAL A 583 -29.58 0.15 -1.96
N CYS A 584 -28.69 -0.07 -0.99
CA CYS A 584 -28.78 0.48 0.37
C CYS A 584 -27.92 1.74 0.45
N VAL A 585 -28.51 2.90 0.67
CA VAL A 585 -27.79 4.15 0.92
C VAL A 585 -27.50 4.26 2.40
N LEU A 586 -26.22 4.43 2.75
CA LEU A 586 -25.77 4.46 4.14
C LEU A 586 -25.68 5.89 4.67
N PRO A 587 -26.03 6.12 5.96
CA PRO A 587 -26.11 7.45 6.53
C PRO A 587 -24.76 8.12 6.79
N GLU A 588 -23.69 7.32 6.98
CA GLU A 588 -22.38 7.82 7.34
C GLU A 588 -21.28 7.26 6.44
N PRO A 589 -20.20 8.02 6.21
CA PRO A 589 -19.05 7.54 5.47
C PRO A 589 -18.29 6.47 6.27
N TRP A 590 -17.57 5.60 5.56
CA TRP A 590 -16.66 4.67 6.20
C TRP A 590 -15.38 5.38 6.61
N THR A 591 -14.97 5.19 7.86
CA THR A 591 -13.79 5.81 8.46
C THR A 591 -13.04 4.80 9.33
N GLU A 592 -11.82 5.15 9.73
CA GLU A 592 -11.07 4.36 10.73
C GLU A 592 -11.71 4.48 12.12
N GLN A 593 -12.31 5.65 12.44
CA GLN A 593 -12.94 5.90 13.73
C GLN A 593 -14.17 5.05 13.98
N ASN A 594 -15.00 4.81 12.96
CA ASN A 594 -16.14 3.89 13.06
C ASN A 594 -15.76 2.44 12.72
N HIS A 595 -14.46 2.16 12.52
CA HIS A 595 -13.90 0.83 12.25
C HIS A 595 -14.42 0.15 10.98
N PHE A 596 -15.04 0.89 10.07
CA PHE A 596 -15.42 0.38 8.75
C PHE A 596 -14.26 0.41 7.75
N LEU A 597 -13.24 1.24 8.02
CA LEU A 597 -11.94 1.16 7.36
C LEU A 597 -10.88 0.66 8.34
N ASN A 598 -9.93 -0.08 7.83
CA ASN A 598 -8.74 -0.44 8.58
C ASN A 598 -7.63 0.64 8.45
N SER A 599 -6.52 0.49 9.15
CA SER A 599 -5.38 1.43 9.10
C SER A 599 -4.76 1.60 7.71
N SER A 600 -5.01 0.68 6.78
CA SER A 600 -4.62 0.80 5.37
C SER A 600 -5.72 1.37 4.47
N MET A 601 -6.78 1.95 5.04
CA MET A 601 -7.94 2.53 4.34
C MET A 601 -8.74 1.51 3.52
N LYS A 602 -8.66 0.21 3.83
CA LYS A 602 -9.46 -0.84 3.19
C LYS A 602 -10.73 -1.09 4.00
N VAL A 603 -11.83 -1.32 3.28
CA VAL A 603 -13.13 -1.62 3.89
C VAL A 603 -13.06 -2.95 4.65
N VAL A 604 -13.49 -2.93 5.90
CA VAL A 604 -13.65 -4.13 6.75
C VAL A 604 -15.04 -4.70 6.50
N ARG A 605 -15.19 -5.46 5.41
CA ARG A 605 -16.47 -5.98 4.89
C ARG A 605 -17.37 -6.54 5.99
N GLY A 606 -16.88 -7.47 6.80
CA GLY A 606 -17.69 -8.11 7.84
C GLY A 606 -18.27 -7.13 8.87
N ARG A 607 -17.56 -6.05 9.22
CA ARG A 607 -18.09 -5.03 10.15
C ARG A 607 -19.18 -4.19 9.51
N VAL A 608 -19.03 -3.84 8.23
CA VAL A 608 -20.07 -3.12 7.48
C VAL A 608 -21.31 -3.98 7.36
N GLU A 609 -21.16 -5.26 6.97
CA GLU A 609 -22.28 -6.20 6.84
C GLU A 609 -23.00 -6.44 8.18
N GLU A 610 -22.25 -6.56 9.29
CA GLU A 610 -22.83 -6.71 10.63
C GLU A 610 -23.60 -5.46 11.06
N ALA A 611 -23.02 -4.27 10.88
CA ALA A 611 -23.63 -3.01 11.29
C ALA A 611 -24.90 -2.68 10.48
N TYR A 612 -24.91 -3.04 9.19
CA TYR A 612 -26.02 -2.73 8.28
C TYR A 612 -26.84 -3.97 7.87
N LYS A 613 -26.82 -5.01 8.70
CA LYS A 613 -27.56 -6.26 8.44
C LYS A 613 -29.05 -6.02 8.18
N ALA A 614 -29.70 -5.16 8.96
CA ALA A 614 -31.10 -4.83 8.78
C ALA A 614 -31.38 -4.12 7.44
N ASN A 615 -30.48 -3.26 6.98
CA ASN A 615 -30.58 -2.60 5.68
C ASN A 615 -30.43 -3.62 4.53
N MET A 616 -29.53 -4.58 4.68
CA MET A 616 -29.34 -5.66 3.69
C MET A 616 -30.57 -6.57 3.60
N GLU A 617 -31.11 -7.00 4.75
CA GLU A 617 -32.32 -7.82 4.81
C GLU A 617 -33.52 -7.06 4.18
N TYR A 618 -33.65 -5.77 4.47
CA TYR A 618 -34.70 -4.94 3.88
C TYR A 618 -34.57 -4.81 2.35
N ALA A 619 -33.36 -4.71 1.83
CA ALA A 619 -33.10 -4.60 0.38
C ALA A 619 -33.59 -5.82 -0.43
N TYR A 620 -33.79 -6.98 0.21
CA TYR A 620 -34.36 -8.17 -0.41
C TYR A 620 -35.89 -8.21 -0.37
N THR A 621 -36.54 -7.21 0.24
CA THR A 621 -38.02 -7.07 0.18
C THR A 621 -38.43 -6.32 -1.10
N PRO A 622 -39.70 -6.47 -1.55
CA PRO A 622 -40.22 -5.71 -2.69
C PRO A 622 -40.08 -4.19 -2.53
N GLU A 623 -40.34 -3.68 -1.31
CA GLU A 623 -40.23 -2.26 -0.95
C GLU A 623 -38.78 -1.79 -0.93
N GLY A 624 -37.88 -2.57 -0.31
CA GLY A 624 -36.47 -2.24 -0.20
C GLY A 624 -35.71 -2.35 -1.54
N LYS A 625 -36.24 -3.07 -2.52
CA LYS A 625 -35.68 -3.14 -3.87
C LYS A 625 -35.78 -1.81 -4.63
N ASN A 626 -36.78 -0.99 -4.31
CA ASN A 626 -36.86 0.38 -4.83
C ASN A 626 -35.88 1.26 -4.05
N ILE A 627 -35.03 2.00 -4.73
CA ILE A 627 -34.07 2.89 -4.06
C ILE A 627 -34.79 4.02 -3.30
N VAL A 628 -35.94 4.47 -3.79
CA VAL A 628 -36.79 5.45 -3.10
C VAL A 628 -37.63 4.71 -2.07
N ASN A 629 -37.08 4.56 -0.88
CA ASN A 629 -37.69 3.91 0.27
C ASN A 629 -37.34 4.67 1.56
N ASP A 630 -38.07 4.41 2.64
CA ASP A 630 -37.94 5.16 3.90
C ASP A 630 -36.53 5.07 4.50
N MET A 631 -35.87 3.93 4.41
CA MET A 631 -34.51 3.75 4.96
C MET A 631 -33.47 4.59 4.18
N ASN A 632 -33.55 4.59 2.87
CA ASN A 632 -32.64 5.36 2.03
C ASN A 632 -32.93 6.88 2.12
N LEU A 633 -34.19 7.28 2.21
CA LEU A 633 -34.58 8.68 2.45
C LEU A 633 -34.06 9.20 3.79
N ALA A 634 -34.08 8.37 4.83
CA ALA A 634 -33.55 8.71 6.15
C ALA A 634 -32.03 8.85 6.18
N SER A 635 -31.31 8.27 5.20
CA SER A 635 -29.85 8.30 5.10
C SER A 635 -29.29 9.55 4.43
N LEU A 636 -30.13 10.31 3.71
CA LEU A 636 -29.78 11.58 3.04
C LEU A 636 -30.16 12.79 3.90
#